data_a4bbdf6c86df76c3350fd947d55862d4
#
_entry.id   a4bbdf6c86df76c3350fd947d55862d4
#
_cell.length_a   1.000
_cell.length_b   1.000
_cell.length_c   1.000
_cell.angle_alpha   90.00
_cell.angle_beta   90.00
_cell.angle_gamma   90.00
#
_symmetry.space_group_name_H-M   'P 1'
#
loop_
_entity.id
_entity.type
_entity.pdbx_description
1 polymer ?
#
loop_
_entity_poly.entity_id
_entity_poly.type
_entity_poly.pdbx_seq_one_letter_code
_entity_poly.pdbx_strand_id
1 'polypeptide(L)'
;MISFNRRTKVFVCKEPTDMRASYDTLFAKAKGVLAQDPFSGHLFLFINSRRTSIKCLFYDGTGLVILAKRMERGLFSRINPMYKGEVTLTAAEFALYFEGADLERRFISKPGATDLIDSPTEIKKSFSINQGLQTTSV
;
A
#
# COMPACT_ATOMS: atom_id res chain seq x y z
N MET A 1 -12.38 -2.17 -17.60
CA MET A 1 -11.23 -3.07 -17.47
C MET A 1 -10.20 -2.50 -16.51
N ILE A 2 -9.65 -3.34 -15.68
CA ILE A 2 -8.64 -2.91 -14.72
C ILE A 2 -7.28 -3.00 -15.38
N SER A 3 -6.56 -1.89 -15.38
CA SER A 3 -5.26 -1.86 -16.00
C SER A 3 -4.35 -0.94 -15.22
N PHE A 4 -3.26 -1.48 -14.71
CA PHE A 4 -2.27 -0.72 -13.98
C PHE A 4 -0.96 -0.76 -14.73
N ASN A 5 -0.26 0.35 -14.73
CA ASN A 5 1.02 0.45 -15.41
C ASN A 5 2.02 1.17 -14.53
N ARG A 6 3.19 1.48 -15.09
CA ARG A 6 4.24 2.09 -14.29
C ARG A 6 3.90 3.48 -13.80
N ARG A 7 2.94 4.15 -14.41
CA ARG A 7 2.53 5.47 -13.97
C ARG A 7 1.46 5.42 -12.90
N THR A 8 0.86 4.26 -12.68
CA THR A 8 -0.15 4.11 -11.65
C THR A 8 0.51 4.18 -10.29
N LYS A 9 0.02 5.08 -9.46
CA LYS A 9 0.52 5.22 -8.10
C LYS A 9 -0.50 4.70 -7.12
N VAL A 10 -0.02 4.24 -5.98
CA VAL A 10 -0.89 3.83 -4.90
C VAL A 10 -0.60 4.76 -3.73
N PHE A 11 -1.57 5.59 -3.40
CA PHE A 11 -1.46 6.52 -2.29
C PHE A 11 -1.94 5.82 -1.03
N VAL A 12 -1.11 5.85 0.00
CA VAL A 12 -1.39 5.10 1.23
C VAL A 12 -1.87 6.06 2.31
N CYS A 13 -3.03 5.74 2.87
CA CYS A 13 -3.56 6.50 3.99
C CYS A 13 -2.86 6.02 5.25
N LYS A 14 -2.13 6.93 5.92
CA LYS A 14 -1.36 6.57 7.10
C LYS A 14 -2.24 6.44 8.33
N GLU A 15 -3.40 7.06 8.32
CA GLU A 15 -4.33 6.94 9.44
C GLU A 15 -5.08 5.63 9.35
N PRO A 16 -5.28 4.95 10.47
CA PRO A 16 -6.06 3.72 10.44
C PRO A 16 -7.47 3.99 9.93
N THR A 17 -7.98 3.08 9.15
CA THR A 17 -9.31 3.20 8.59
C THR A 17 -10.19 2.06 9.10
N ASP A 18 -11.41 2.40 9.47
CA ASP A 18 -12.40 1.41 9.87
C ASP A 18 -12.81 0.64 8.61
N MET A 19 -12.72 -0.66 8.66
CA MET A 19 -13.00 -1.47 7.48
C MET A 19 -14.49 -1.58 7.16
N ARG A 20 -15.36 -0.98 7.96
CA ARG A 20 -16.76 -0.87 7.58
C ARG A 20 -16.96 0.24 6.56
N ALA A 21 -15.94 1.10 6.38
CA ALA A 21 -16.00 2.15 5.38
C ALA A 21 -16.16 1.54 3.99
N SER A 22 -16.99 2.17 3.19
CA SER A 22 -17.22 1.73 1.83
C SER A 22 -16.98 2.90 0.88
N TYR A 23 -17.60 2.86 -0.29
CA TYR A 23 -17.27 3.78 -1.37
C TYR A 23 -17.26 5.25 -0.97
N ASP A 24 -18.33 5.72 -0.35
CA ASP A 24 -18.44 7.15 -0.07
C ASP A 24 -17.43 7.62 0.97
N THR A 25 -17.23 6.82 2.00
CA THR A 25 -16.29 7.17 3.05
C THR A 25 -14.86 7.14 2.52
N LEU A 26 -14.52 6.11 1.75
CA LEU A 26 -13.18 6.01 1.21
C LEU A 26 -12.92 7.08 0.15
N PHE A 27 -13.93 7.41 -0.65
CA PHE A 27 -13.84 8.50 -1.61
C PHE A 27 -13.53 9.81 -0.89
N ALA A 28 -14.25 10.08 0.19
CA ALA A 28 -14.04 11.29 0.95
C ALA A 28 -12.65 11.33 1.58
N LYS A 29 -12.14 10.20 2.03
CA LYS A 29 -10.79 10.14 2.59
C LYS A 29 -9.74 10.38 1.51
N ALA A 30 -9.91 9.81 0.35
CA ALA A 30 -8.95 10.03 -0.74
C ALA A 30 -8.90 11.51 -1.10
N LYS A 31 -10.05 12.15 -1.16
CA LYS A 31 -10.13 13.54 -1.53
C LYS A 31 -9.67 14.46 -0.39
N GLY A 32 -10.10 14.19 0.82
CA GLY A 32 -9.83 15.07 1.95
C GLY A 32 -8.51 14.77 2.66
N VAL A 33 -8.31 13.53 3.06
CA VAL A 33 -7.12 13.19 3.83
C VAL A 33 -5.90 13.07 2.93
N LEU A 34 -6.05 12.41 1.80
CA LEU A 34 -4.94 12.21 0.88
C LEU A 34 -4.79 13.35 -0.13
N ALA A 35 -5.77 14.23 -0.20
CA ALA A 35 -5.73 15.39 -1.08
C ALA A 35 -5.48 15.00 -2.54
N GLN A 36 -6.14 13.94 -2.97
CA GLN A 36 -5.98 13.44 -4.32
C GLN A 36 -7.33 13.37 -5.02
N ASP A 37 -7.31 13.23 -6.32
CA ASP A 37 -8.53 13.10 -7.11
C ASP A 37 -8.91 11.62 -7.16
N PRO A 38 -10.02 11.21 -6.54
CA PRO A 38 -10.42 9.81 -6.53
C PRO A 38 -10.74 9.25 -7.92
N PHE A 39 -10.96 10.11 -8.90
CA PHE A 39 -11.23 9.66 -10.28
C PHE A 39 -9.98 9.63 -11.13
N SER A 40 -8.81 9.78 -10.53
CA SER A 40 -7.57 9.87 -11.30
C SER A 40 -7.14 8.56 -11.95
N GLY A 41 -7.66 7.45 -11.48
CA GLY A 41 -7.20 6.14 -11.91
C GLY A 41 -6.09 5.60 -11.04
N HIS A 42 -5.56 6.41 -10.13
CA HIS A 42 -4.61 5.92 -9.15
C HIS A 42 -5.35 5.15 -8.06
N LEU A 43 -4.61 4.39 -7.29
CA LEU A 43 -5.18 3.57 -6.22
C LEU A 43 -5.01 4.27 -4.89
N PHE A 44 -5.95 4.02 -3.99
CA PHE A 44 -5.93 4.60 -2.65
C PHE A 44 -6.06 3.47 -1.65
N LEU A 45 -5.02 3.27 -0.84
CA LEU A 45 -4.91 2.13 0.05
C LEU A 45 -5.22 2.54 1.48
N PHE A 46 -6.12 1.81 2.11
CA PHE A 46 -6.57 2.04 3.47
C PHE A 46 -6.34 0.78 4.29
N ILE A 47 -5.82 0.94 5.49
CA ILE A 47 -5.41 -0.17 6.34
C ILE A 47 -6.07 0.00 7.70
N ASN A 48 -6.57 -1.08 8.29
CA ASN A 48 -7.16 -0.97 9.61
C ASN A 48 -6.06 -0.92 10.69
N SER A 49 -6.46 -0.56 11.91
CA SER A 49 -5.49 -0.35 12.98
C SER A 49 -4.74 -1.61 13.36
N ARG A 50 -5.34 -2.76 13.18
CA ARG A 50 -4.69 -4.03 13.50
C ARG A 50 -3.81 -4.53 12.38
N ARG A 51 -3.86 -3.90 11.23
CA ARG A 51 -3.13 -4.33 10.03
C ARG A 51 -3.53 -5.72 9.56
N THR A 52 -4.77 -6.08 9.83
CA THR A 52 -5.31 -7.36 9.39
C THR A 52 -6.11 -7.26 8.11
N SER A 53 -6.54 -6.06 7.76
CA SER A 53 -7.40 -5.88 6.58
C SER A 53 -7.04 -4.59 5.87
N ILE A 54 -7.20 -4.64 4.57
CA ILE A 54 -7.00 -3.46 3.73
C ILE A 54 -8.14 -3.33 2.75
N LYS A 55 -8.36 -2.10 2.31
CA LYS A 55 -9.24 -1.81 1.20
C LYS A 55 -8.53 -0.86 0.27
N CYS A 56 -8.63 -1.12 -1.01
CA CYS A 56 -8.00 -0.30 -2.03
C CYS A 56 -9.08 0.20 -2.97
N LEU A 57 -9.23 1.52 -3.03
CA LEU A 57 -10.25 2.16 -3.85
C LEU A 57 -9.62 2.68 -5.12
N PHE A 58 -10.29 2.51 -6.24
CA PHE A 58 -9.83 3.14 -7.48
C PHE A 58 -10.98 3.26 -8.47
N TYR A 59 -10.80 4.15 -9.42
CA TYR A 59 -11.77 4.38 -10.49
C TYR A 59 -11.26 3.67 -11.75
N ASP A 60 -12.10 2.84 -12.34
CA ASP A 60 -11.67 2.02 -13.49
C ASP A 60 -12.10 2.60 -14.84
N GLY A 61 -12.61 3.83 -14.82
CA GLY A 61 -13.08 4.48 -16.03
C GLY A 61 -14.59 4.54 -16.11
N THR A 62 -15.29 3.69 -15.39
CA THR A 62 -16.75 3.69 -15.40
C THR A 62 -17.34 3.67 -14.01
N GLY A 63 -16.58 3.23 -13.01
CA GLY A 63 -17.10 3.16 -11.67
C GLY A 63 -15.99 3.05 -10.65
N LEU A 64 -16.37 3.13 -9.40
CA LEU A 64 -15.45 2.95 -8.30
C LEU A 64 -15.38 1.48 -7.93
N VAL A 65 -14.18 1.00 -7.69
CA VAL A 65 -13.92 -0.39 -7.36
C VAL A 65 -13.21 -0.42 -6.03
N ILE A 66 -13.55 -1.39 -5.20
CA ILE A 66 -12.84 -1.64 -3.95
C ILE A 66 -12.30 -3.06 -3.99
N LEU A 67 -10.98 -3.19 -3.83
CA LEU A 67 -10.36 -4.47 -3.58
C LEU A 67 -10.16 -4.57 -2.09
N ALA A 68 -10.66 -5.63 -1.48
CA ALA A 68 -10.55 -5.81 -0.05
C ALA A 68 -9.88 -7.14 0.25
N LYS A 69 -9.02 -7.13 1.24
CA LYS A 69 -8.37 -8.36 1.67
C LYS A 69 -8.24 -8.38 3.18
N ARG A 70 -8.55 -9.51 3.77
CA ARG A 70 -8.36 -9.75 5.20
C ARG A 70 -7.35 -10.88 5.34
N MET A 71 -6.31 -10.63 6.11
CA MET A 71 -5.31 -11.67 6.37
C MET A 71 -5.89 -12.74 7.27
N GLU A 72 -5.71 -13.99 6.90
CA GLU A 72 -6.07 -15.09 7.78
C GLU A 72 -4.91 -15.43 8.69
N ARG A 73 -3.70 -15.06 8.32
CA ARG A 73 -2.51 -15.23 9.14
C ARG A 73 -1.60 -14.06 8.91
N GLY A 74 -0.98 -13.62 10.00
CA GLY A 74 -0.02 -12.52 9.91
C GLY A 74 -0.70 -11.19 9.73
N LEU A 75 0.10 -10.18 9.48
CA LEU A 75 -0.34 -8.81 9.39
C LEU A 75 0.24 -8.17 8.15
N PHE A 76 -0.44 -7.14 7.66
CA PHE A 76 0.16 -6.32 6.62
C PHE A 76 1.32 -5.52 7.20
N SER A 77 2.26 -5.16 6.35
CA SER A 77 3.42 -4.40 6.76
C SER A 77 3.01 -3.07 7.36
N ARG A 78 3.79 -2.63 8.33
CA ARG A 78 3.49 -1.42 9.06
C ARG A 78 3.80 -0.19 8.25
N ILE A 79 2.94 0.81 8.34
CA ILE A 79 3.20 2.12 7.78
C ILE A 79 3.45 3.06 8.93
N ASN A 80 4.63 3.66 8.97
CA ASN A 80 4.98 4.54 10.08
C ASN A 80 4.12 5.79 10.04
N PRO A 81 3.23 5.99 11.01
CA PRO A 81 2.36 7.16 11.00
C PRO A 81 3.11 8.46 11.24
N MET A 82 4.33 8.36 11.74
CA MET A 82 5.13 9.56 11.98
C MET A 82 5.93 9.99 10.76
N TYR A 83 5.89 9.21 9.70
CA TYR A 83 6.55 9.61 8.48
C TYR A 83 5.91 10.88 7.95
N LYS A 84 6.72 11.88 7.71
CA LYS A 84 6.21 13.15 7.20
C LYS A 84 6.20 13.09 5.69
N GLY A 85 5.07 13.39 5.13
CA GLY A 85 4.96 13.38 3.70
C GLY A 85 4.08 12.26 3.20
N GLU A 86 3.95 12.25 1.91
CA GLU A 86 3.06 11.34 1.22
C GLU A 86 3.72 9.97 1.09
N VAL A 87 2.96 8.94 1.38
CA VAL A 87 3.44 7.57 1.18
C VAL A 87 2.80 7.03 -0.08
N THR A 88 3.64 6.68 -1.04
CA THR A 88 3.14 6.11 -2.29
C THR A 88 3.87 4.82 -2.61
N LEU A 89 3.18 3.94 -3.26
CA LEU A 89 3.76 2.70 -3.77
C LEU A 89 3.58 2.67 -5.28
N THR A 90 4.46 1.97 -5.95
CA THR A 90 4.21 1.63 -7.34
C THR A 90 3.22 0.48 -7.37
N ALA A 91 2.67 0.21 -8.54
CA ALA A 91 1.76 -0.92 -8.68
C ALA A 91 2.46 -2.23 -8.31
N ALA A 92 3.73 -2.36 -8.68
CA ALA A 92 4.49 -3.57 -8.35
C ALA A 92 4.69 -3.70 -6.84
N GLU A 93 5.01 -2.59 -6.18
CA GLU A 93 5.17 -2.60 -4.73
C GLU A 93 3.86 -2.91 -4.03
N PHE A 94 2.77 -2.41 -4.55
CA PHE A 94 1.46 -2.71 -3.98
C PHE A 94 1.15 -4.20 -4.11
N ALA A 95 1.49 -4.80 -5.23
CA ALA A 95 1.25 -6.23 -5.40
C ALA A 95 1.97 -7.04 -4.33
N LEU A 96 3.22 -6.66 -4.03
CA LEU A 96 3.97 -7.32 -2.97
C LEU A 96 3.34 -7.06 -1.61
N TYR A 97 2.94 -5.83 -1.36
CA TYR A 97 2.31 -5.48 -0.10
C TYR A 97 1.01 -6.27 0.08
N PHE A 98 0.24 -6.38 -0.97
CA PHE A 98 -1.03 -7.08 -0.96
C PHE A 98 -0.84 -8.55 -0.60
N GLU A 99 0.29 -9.12 -0.96
CA GLU A 99 0.59 -10.51 -0.65
C GLU A 99 1.24 -10.68 0.72
N GLY A 100 1.50 -9.60 1.42
CA GLY A 100 2.04 -9.69 2.76
C GLY A 100 3.53 -9.50 2.87
N ALA A 101 4.18 -9.04 1.81
CA ALA A 101 5.61 -8.79 1.87
C ALA A 101 5.90 -7.65 2.83
N ASP A 102 7.03 -7.76 3.50
CA ASP A 102 7.45 -6.74 4.45
C ASP A 102 8.16 -5.61 3.71
N LEU A 103 7.52 -4.46 3.66
CA LEU A 103 8.09 -3.29 3.02
C LEU A 103 8.53 -2.24 4.01
N GLU A 104 8.55 -2.58 5.27
CA GLU A 104 8.84 -1.61 6.31
C GLU A 104 10.17 -0.94 6.12
N ARG A 105 11.17 -1.68 5.76
CA ARG A 105 12.50 -1.13 5.55
C ARG A 105 12.51 -0.04 4.51
N ARG A 106 11.69 -0.22 3.52
CA ARG A 106 11.72 0.65 2.37
C ARG A 106 10.91 1.91 2.55
N PHE A 107 9.79 1.83 3.25
CA PHE A 107 8.87 2.94 3.25
C PHE A 107 8.68 3.61 4.58
N ILE A 108 9.04 2.96 5.65
CA ILE A 108 8.50 3.34 6.90
C ILE A 108 9.49 3.65 7.95
N SER A 109 10.52 2.87 8.02
CA SER A 109 11.36 2.87 9.20
C SER A 109 12.14 4.15 9.40
N LYS A 110 12.54 4.82 8.33
CA LYS A 110 13.38 5.99 8.46
C LYS A 110 13.02 7.04 7.45
N PRO A 111 12.16 7.95 7.84
CA PRO A 111 11.79 9.03 6.93
C PRO A 111 13.05 9.75 6.47
N GLY A 112 13.19 9.88 5.19
CA GLY A 112 14.33 10.56 4.65
C GLY A 112 15.57 9.73 4.51
N ALA A 113 15.55 8.50 4.93
CA ALA A 113 16.69 7.62 4.81
C ALA A 113 16.69 6.96 3.47
N THR A 114 17.47 7.48 2.58
CA THR A 114 17.49 6.96 1.24
C THR A 114 18.20 5.65 1.13
N ASP A 115 19.02 5.35 2.09
CA ASP A 115 19.71 4.10 2.05
C ASP A 115 18.79 2.91 2.12
N LEU A 116 17.56 3.13 2.44
CA LEU A 116 16.60 2.06 2.43
C LEU A 116 16.55 1.35 1.12
N ILE A 117 16.85 2.07 0.07
CA ILE A 117 16.63 1.54 -1.22
C ILE A 117 17.80 0.80 -1.75
N ASP A 118 18.92 0.99 -1.16
CA ASP A 118 20.08 0.42 -1.75
C ASP A 118 20.38 -0.97 -1.29
N SER A 119 19.47 -1.59 -0.56
CA SER A 119 19.68 -2.94 -0.13
C SER A 119 18.70 -3.89 -0.73
N PRO A 120 18.54 -3.88 -2.01
CA PRO A 120 17.59 -4.77 -2.62
C PRO A 120 17.99 -6.21 -2.46
N THR A 121 19.24 -6.45 -2.27
CA THR A 121 19.69 -7.81 -2.15
C THR A 121 19.12 -8.46 -0.93
N GLU A 122 18.73 -7.70 0.02
CA GLU A 122 18.21 -8.29 1.21
C GLU A 122 16.77 -8.61 1.14
N ILE A 123 16.17 -8.23 0.09
CA ILE A 123 14.80 -8.55 -0.07
C ILE A 123 14.61 -9.98 -0.29
N LYS A 124 15.58 -10.62 -0.67
CA LYS A 124 15.42 -11.93 -0.94
C LYS A 124 15.34 -12.74 0.18
N LYS A 125 15.79 -12.54 1.12
CA LYS A 125 15.61 -13.42 2.09
C LYS A 125 14.44 -13.33 2.77
N SER A 126 13.92 -13.01 2.82
CA SER A 126 12.71 -12.95 3.44
C SER A 126 11.66 -13.40 2.64
N PHE A 127 12.55 -13.41 2.32
CA PHE A 127 11.78 -13.24 1.42
C PHE A 127 11.76 -13.90 1.27
N SER A 128 12.11 -14.15 1.48
CA SER A 128 12.06 -14.26 1.11
C SER A 128 11.58 -14.62 1.37
N ILE A 129 11.91 -14.73 1.74
CA ILE A 129 11.69 -14.62 1.58
C ILE A 129 11.01 -14.77 1.63
N ASN A 130 11.10 -15.00 2.32
CA ASN A 130 10.70 -14.56 1.87
C ASN A 130 10.41 -14.75 1.51
N GLN A 131 10.78 -15.16 1.76
CA GLN A 131 10.94 -14.80 0.98
C GLN A 131 11.02 -14.92 0.36
N GLY A 132 11.37 -15.19 0.73
CA GLY A 132 11.70 -14.83 -0.20
C GLY A 132 11.61 -14.54 -0.71
N LEU A 133 12.01 -14.73 -0.43
CA LEU A 133 12.24 -13.87 -1.21
C LEU A 133 12.41 -13.61 -1.62
N GLN A 134 12.57 -13.74 -1.43
CA GLN A 134 13.02 -12.97 -2.08
C GLN A 134 13.25 -12.69 -2.62
N THR A 135 13.54 -13.08 -2.24
CA THR A 135 14.05 -12.29 -2.88
C THR A 135 14.33 -11.96 -3.32
N THR A 136 14.60 -12.26 -3.05
CA THR A 136 15.12 -11.50 -3.57
C THR A 136 15.35 -11.17 -3.91
N SER A 137 15.62 -11.53 -3.56
CA SER A 137 16.01 -10.79 -3.95
C SER A 137 15.95 -10.53 -4.23
N VAL A 138 16.15 -10.80 -3.85
CA VAL A 138 16.26 -10.21 -4.35
C VAL A 138 16.36 -9.91 -4.56
#